data_9f8fcddbba8b7a8302007839bce97b02
#
_entry.id   9f8fcddbba8b7a8302007839bce97b02
#
_cell.length_a   1.000
_cell.length_b   1.000
_cell.length_c   1.000
_cell.angle_alpha   90.00
_cell.angle_beta   90.00
_cell.angle_gamma   90.00
#
_symmetry.space_group_name_H-M   'P 1'
#
loop_
_entity.id
_entity.type
_entity.pdbx_description
1 polymer ?
#
loop_
_entity_poly.entity_id
_entity_poly.type
_entity_poly.pdbx_seq_one_letter_code
_entity_poly.pdbx_strand_id
1 'polypeptide(L)'
;MGTLPELEPLGPGSHVCCVVDSTAQFEAWTAECLAEGARRGEKLFRFAPQARLAGLPVDGAVNVADPHVAFLDEGPVDPAVMYAMFRRETAAARREGYQGLRLVADMDWLLASQPDRAALTAFEVSLDEVVRELGATVVCAYRTPHFDAATISAMVAVHPVTVGTVPAAPGFRIWNVAGGVWAGTGEVDYFNAEPFGRALTAAARDVSTLRLRTAGLRLIAAAGIEVLVQVARSRPDLRIVIEDANEIFRRCWALLDLDRQVPNVEFQPAPTGAGLSPAQVENAR
;
A
#
# COMPACT_ATOMS: atom_id res chain seq x y z
N MET A 1 26.10 13.32 3.94
CA MET A 1 25.19 12.77 4.95
C MET A 1 23.87 13.49 4.74
N GLY A 2 22.95 12.90 3.96
CA GLY A 2 21.61 13.45 3.80
C GLY A 2 20.87 13.26 5.12
N THR A 3 20.29 14.35 5.64
CA THR A 3 19.34 14.30 6.76
C THR A 3 18.21 13.36 6.36
N LEU A 4 17.93 12.36 7.20
CA LEU A 4 16.73 11.55 7.08
C LEU A 4 15.53 12.52 7.12
N PRO A 5 14.53 12.39 6.24
CA PRO A 5 13.33 13.21 6.34
C PRO A 5 12.71 12.99 7.71
N GLU A 6 12.29 14.08 8.37
CA GLU A 6 11.56 13.99 9.63
C GLU A 6 10.36 13.05 9.41
N LEU A 7 10.38 11.93 10.12
CA LEU A 7 9.26 10.99 10.13
C LEU A 7 8.09 11.70 10.81
N GLU A 8 7.05 12.05 10.04
CA GLU A 8 5.77 12.27 10.68
C GLU A 8 5.41 11.02 11.50
N PRO A 9 4.87 11.20 12.72
CA PRO A 9 4.67 10.08 13.63
C PRO A 9 3.73 9.03 13.00
N LEU A 10 4.30 7.91 12.56
CA LEU A 10 3.55 6.78 12.04
C LEU A 10 2.64 6.22 13.13
N GLY A 11 1.34 6.24 12.90
CA GLY A 11 0.32 5.79 13.84
C GLY A 11 -0.25 4.40 13.50
N PRO A 12 -1.16 3.89 14.36
CA PRO A 12 -1.86 2.64 14.10
C PRO A 12 -2.58 2.64 12.74
N GLY A 13 -2.45 1.54 12.00
CA GLY A 13 -3.01 1.40 10.66
C GLY A 13 -2.16 2.05 9.55
N SER A 14 -0.92 2.47 9.86
CA SER A 14 -0.01 3.02 8.85
C SER A 14 0.66 1.91 8.04
N HIS A 15 0.46 1.95 6.72
CA HIS A 15 1.17 1.14 5.75
C HIS A 15 2.11 2.03 4.95
N VAL A 16 3.41 1.74 4.99
CA VAL A 16 4.47 2.67 4.55
C VAL A 16 5.38 2.02 3.54
N CYS A 17 5.58 2.66 2.40
CA CYS A 17 6.66 2.35 1.47
C CYS A 17 7.92 3.12 1.89
N CYS A 18 8.97 2.41 2.28
CA CYS A 18 10.27 2.99 2.59
C CYS A 18 11.23 2.75 1.43
N VAL A 19 11.67 3.82 0.75
CA VAL A 19 12.59 3.72 -0.38
C VAL A 19 13.99 4.15 0.06
N VAL A 20 14.94 3.24 0.00
CA VAL A 20 16.32 3.45 0.45
C VAL A 20 17.32 3.07 -0.63
N ASP A 21 18.50 3.72 -0.62
CA ASP A 21 19.55 3.52 -1.62
C ASP A 21 20.65 2.54 -1.16
N SER A 22 20.71 2.26 0.13
CA SER A 22 21.79 1.44 0.71
C SER A 22 21.31 0.66 1.93
N THR A 23 22.06 -0.40 2.25
CA THR A 23 21.86 -1.16 3.49
C THR A 23 22.05 -0.28 4.73
N ALA A 24 23.04 0.63 4.71
CA ALA A 24 23.30 1.52 5.84
C ALA A 24 22.11 2.47 6.10
N GLN A 25 21.49 3.01 5.06
CA GLN A 25 20.30 3.85 5.18
C GLN A 25 19.11 3.03 5.70
N PHE A 26 18.91 1.81 5.18
CA PHE A 26 17.88 0.90 5.67
C PHE A 26 18.03 0.59 7.16
N GLU A 27 19.24 0.23 7.62
CA GLU A 27 19.49 -0.09 9.04
C GLU A 27 19.25 1.13 9.94
N ALA A 28 19.74 2.30 9.54
CA ALA A 28 19.53 3.55 10.30
C ALA A 28 18.04 3.87 10.42
N TRP A 29 17.29 3.78 9.33
CA TRP A 29 15.86 4.06 9.31
C TRP A 29 15.06 3.00 10.10
N THR A 30 15.43 1.73 9.98
CA THR A 30 14.84 0.62 10.75
C THR A 30 15.01 0.83 12.25
N ALA A 31 16.22 1.20 12.69
CA ALA A 31 16.51 1.47 14.10
C ALA A 31 15.63 2.62 14.64
N GLU A 32 15.52 3.72 13.91
CA GLU A 32 14.69 4.87 14.29
C GLU A 32 13.20 4.51 14.34
N CYS A 33 12.69 3.82 13.33
CA CYS A 33 11.30 3.38 13.27
C CYS A 33 10.95 2.43 14.43
N LEU A 34 11.81 1.45 14.74
CA LEU A 34 11.59 0.52 15.84
C LEU A 34 11.72 1.21 17.21
N ALA A 35 12.66 2.16 17.36
CA ALA A 35 12.80 2.95 18.59
C ALA A 35 11.55 3.78 18.85
N GLU A 36 10.92 4.37 17.83
CA GLU A 36 9.64 5.06 17.97
C GLU A 36 8.53 4.10 18.41
N GLY A 37 8.48 2.89 17.85
CA GLY A 37 7.53 1.86 18.27
C GLY A 37 7.72 1.47 19.75
N ALA A 38 8.97 1.33 20.19
CA ALA A 38 9.29 1.07 21.62
C ALA A 38 8.74 2.17 22.53
N ARG A 39 8.95 3.47 22.18
CA ARG A 39 8.42 4.61 22.94
C ARG A 39 6.90 4.61 23.03
N ARG A 40 6.22 4.07 22.01
CA ARG A 40 4.76 3.94 21.97
C ARG A 40 4.22 2.69 22.66
N GLY A 41 5.10 1.82 23.18
CA GLY A 41 4.70 0.55 23.78
C GLY A 41 4.17 -0.46 22.76
N GLU A 42 4.62 -0.40 21.52
CA GLU A 42 4.25 -1.34 20.46
C GLU A 42 5.15 -2.60 20.52
N LYS A 43 4.60 -3.76 20.17
CA LYS A 43 5.39 -4.98 19.97
C LYS A 43 6.15 -4.86 18.67
N LEU A 44 7.47 -5.06 18.71
CA LEU A 44 8.37 -4.79 17.61
C LEU A 44 8.70 -6.06 16.83
N PHE A 45 8.59 -5.95 15.49
CA PHE A 45 9.00 -7.01 14.58
C PHE A 45 9.93 -6.46 13.49
N ARG A 46 10.92 -7.28 13.16
CA ARG A 46 11.72 -7.11 11.95
C ARG A 46 11.63 -8.37 11.10
N PHE A 47 11.22 -8.21 9.85
CA PHE A 47 11.35 -9.22 8.81
C PHE A 47 12.60 -8.94 7.98
N ALA A 48 13.55 -9.83 8.05
CA ALA A 48 14.77 -9.76 7.24
C ALA A 48 15.38 -11.17 7.11
N PRO A 49 16.12 -11.47 6.03
CA PRO A 49 16.92 -12.68 5.93
C PRO A 49 17.87 -12.82 7.13
N GLN A 50 18.08 -14.04 7.64
CA GLN A 50 18.85 -14.31 8.86
C GLN A 50 20.23 -13.64 8.89
N ALA A 51 20.91 -13.54 7.76
CA ALA A 51 22.23 -12.91 7.68
C ALA A 51 22.26 -11.42 8.09
N ARG A 52 21.10 -10.78 8.24
CA ARG A 52 20.94 -9.35 8.55
C ARG A 52 20.31 -9.06 9.91
N LEU A 53 20.31 -10.05 10.80
CA LEU A 53 19.63 -9.94 12.10
C LEU A 53 20.52 -9.43 13.24
N ALA A 54 21.80 -9.15 13.00
CA ALA A 54 22.74 -8.72 14.03
C ALA A 54 22.65 -7.21 14.29
N GLY A 55 22.50 -6.83 15.56
CA GLY A 55 22.98 -5.54 16.08
C GLY A 55 22.05 -4.33 15.92
N LEU A 56 20.73 -4.47 16.04
CA LEU A 56 19.87 -3.28 16.17
C LEU A 56 20.05 -2.65 17.56
N PRO A 57 20.49 -1.37 17.66
CA PRO A 57 20.56 -0.66 18.92
C PRO A 57 19.17 -0.11 19.30
N VAL A 58 18.25 -1.00 19.68
CA VAL A 58 16.91 -0.62 20.14
C VAL A 58 16.75 -1.09 21.57
N ASP A 59 16.41 -0.17 22.47
CA ASP A 59 16.00 -0.51 23.83
C ASP A 59 14.64 -1.24 23.76
N GLY A 60 14.67 -2.55 23.87
CA GLY A 60 13.48 -3.39 23.81
C GLY A 60 13.71 -4.70 23.06
N ALA A 61 12.83 -5.67 23.30
CA ALA A 61 12.86 -6.95 22.61
C ALA A 61 12.28 -6.81 21.19
N VAL A 62 13.14 -6.87 20.19
CA VAL A 62 12.71 -6.94 18.78
C VAL A 62 12.54 -8.42 18.42
N ASN A 63 11.32 -8.80 18.01
CA ASN A 63 11.07 -10.10 17.44
C ASN A 63 11.61 -10.12 16.02
N VAL A 64 12.37 -11.14 15.69
CA VAL A 64 12.96 -11.27 14.37
C VAL A 64 12.41 -12.51 13.70
N ALA A 65 11.97 -12.38 12.46
CA ALA A 65 11.53 -13.49 11.64
C ALA A 65 12.22 -13.46 10.28
N ASP A 66 12.70 -14.61 9.84
CA ASP A 66 13.17 -14.81 8.49
C ASP A 66 11.96 -15.10 7.59
N PRO A 67 11.67 -14.24 6.60
CA PRO A 67 10.55 -14.48 5.69
C PRO A 67 10.67 -15.78 4.89
N HIS A 68 11.89 -16.22 4.58
CA HIS A 68 12.12 -17.50 3.89
C HIS A 68 11.64 -18.68 4.73
N VAL A 69 11.94 -18.68 6.04
CA VAL A 69 11.49 -19.73 6.96
C VAL A 69 9.99 -19.60 7.24
N ALA A 70 9.49 -18.36 7.33
CA ALA A 70 8.10 -18.13 7.71
C ALA A 70 7.10 -18.35 6.56
N PHE A 71 7.50 -18.13 5.28
CA PHE A 71 6.57 -18.02 4.17
C PHE A 71 6.97 -18.75 2.88
N LEU A 72 8.24 -19.19 2.72
CA LEU A 72 8.75 -19.79 1.50
C LEU A 72 9.10 -21.29 1.63
N ASP A 73 9.04 -21.84 2.83
CA ASP A 73 9.43 -23.26 3.07
C ASP A 73 8.55 -24.26 2.31
N GLU A 74 7.35 -23.85 1.85
CA GLU A 74 6.38 -24.73 1.16
C GLU A 74 6.00 -24.26 -0.27
N GLY A 75 6.73 -23.31 -0.85
CA GLY A 75 6.44 -22.85 -2.23
C GLY A 75 6.33 -21.34 -2.41
N PRO A 76 5.58 -20.86 -3.41
CA PRO A 76 5.36 -19.43 -3.62
C PRO A 76 4.60 -18.81 -2.45
N VAL A 77 4.92 -17.54 -2.15
CA VAL A 77 4.30 -16.78 -1.05
C VAL A 77 2.78 -16.85 -1.12
N ASP A 78 2.18 -17.47 -0.11
CA ASP A 78 0.73 -17.40 0.07
C ASP A 78 0.38 -16.18 0.95
N PRO A 79 -0.24 -15.14 0.40
CA PRO A 79 -0.66 -13.98 1.17
C PRO A 79 -1.56 -14.34 2.36
N ALA A 80 -2.39 -15.39 2.26
CA ALA A 80 -3.27 -15.81 3.34
C ALA A 80 -2.51 -16.29 4.57
N VAL A 81 -1.40 -17.01 4.40
CA VAL A 81 -0.52 -17.46 5.50
C VAL A 81 0.08 -16.26 6.22
N MET A 82 0.54 -15.27 5.46
CA MET A 82 1.12 -14.06 6.03
C MET A 82 0.08 -13.21 6.77
N TYR A 83 -1.11 -13.03 6.22
CA TYR A 83 -2.18 -12.29 6.90
C TYR A 83 -2.65 -13.00 8.17
N ALA A 84 -2.70 -14.34 8.17
CA ALA A 84 -2.99 -15.12 9.37
C ALA A 84 -1.93 -14.88 10.45
N MET A 85 -0.65 -14.80 10.08
CA MET A 85 0.44 -14.45 10.99
C MET A 85 0.26 -13.03 11.55
N PHE A 86 0.00 -12.02 10.71
CA PHE A 86 -0.24 -10.66 11.18
C PHE A 86 -1.38 -10.59 12.20
N ARG A 87 -2.51 -11.25 11.93
CA ARG A 87 -3.65 -11.33 12.86
C ARG A 87 -3.25 -11.99 14.17
N ARG A 88 -2.52 -13.12 14.12
CA ARG A 88 -2.05 -13.85 15.31
C ARG A 88 -1.11 -12.98 16.15
N GLU A 89 -0.10 -12.35 15.54
CA GLU A 89 0.88 -11.54 16.25
C GLU A 89 0.26 -10.24 16.81
N THR A 90 -0.65 -9.61 16.10
CA THR A 90 -1.38 -8.45 16.61
C THR A 90 -2.26 -8.82 17.80
N ALA A 91 -2.95 -9.97 17.73
CA ALA A 91 -3.73 -10.48 18.86
C ALA A 91 -2.83 -10.86 20.05
N ALA A 92 -1.66 -11.43 19.81
CA ALA A 92 -0.67 -11.74 20.84
C ALA A 92 -0.13 -10.44 21.50
N ALA A 93 0.23 -9.44 20.71
CA ALA A 93 0.70 -8.15 21.21
C ALA A 93 -0.31 -7.54 22.20
N ARG A 94 -1.60 -7.53 21.85
CA ARG A 94 -2.66 -7.03 22.74
C ARG A 94 -2.77 -7.82 24.04
N ARG A 95 -2.68 -9.16 23.99
CA ARG A 95 -2.71 -10.02 25.21
C ARG A 95 -1.49 -9.81 26.09
N GLU A 96 -0.35 -9.49 25.53
CA GLU A 96 0.91 -9.21 26.22
C GLU A 96 0.97 -7.79 26.78
N GLY A 97 -0.07 -6.96 26.54
CA GLY A 97 -0.18 -5.59 27.07
C GLY A 97 0.44 -4.51 26.19
N TYR A 98 0.88 -4.83 24.97
CA TYR A 98 1.36 -3.84 24.01
C TYR A 98 0.19 -3.02 23.43
N GLN A 99 0.48 -1.76 23.06
CA GLN A 99 -0.49 -0.85 22.45
C GLN A 99 -0.79 -1.20 20.99
N GLY A 100 0.10 -1.94 20.31
CA GLY A 100 -0.04 -2.31 18.92
C GLY A 100 1.13 -3.18 18.45
N LEU A 101 1.21 -3.35 17.14
CA LEU A 101 2.29 -4.07 16.45
C LEU A 101 2.97 -3.10 15.48
N ARG A 102 4.30 -3.04 15.53
CA ARG A 102 5.13 -2.35 14.53
C ARG A 102 6.07 -3.33 13.86
N LEU A 103 6.02 -3.37 12.53
CA LEU A 103 6.81 -4.27 11.73
C LEU A 103 7.58 -3.50 10.66
N VAL A 104 8.87 -3.79 10.52
CA VAL A 104 9.71 -3.34 9.41
C VAL A 104 10.14 -4.56 8.60
N ALA A 105 9.75 -4.59 7.34
CA ALA A 105 10.08 -5.65 6.39
C ALA A 105 11.16 -5.18 5.40
N ASP A 106 12.26 -5.92 5.34
CA ASP A 106 13.23 -5.84 4.25
C ASP A 106 12.67 -6.63 3.06
N MET A 107 12.17 -5.94 2.04
CA MET A 107 11.49 -6.59 0.91
C MET A 107 12.41 -7.36 -0.04
N ASP A 108 13.72 -7.35 0.19
CA ASP A 108 14.68 -8.15 -0.59
C ASP A 108 14.42 -9.66 -0.56
N TRP A 109 13.68 -10.14 0.44
CA TRP A 109 13.28 -11.56 0.48
C TRP A 109 12.44 -11.97 -0.74
N LEU A 110 11.73 -11.04 -1.36
CA LEU A 110 10.96 -11.26 -2.58
C LEU A 110 11.83 -11.57 -3.81
N LEU A 111 13.11 -11.15 -3.80
CA LEU A 111 14.02 -11.37 -4.92
C LEU A 111 14.23 -12.86 -5.21
N ALA A 112 14.11 -13.73 -4.20
CA ALA A 112 14.24 -15.17 -4.38
C ALA A 112 13.07 -15.78 -5.16
N SER A 113 11.85 -15.28 -4.96
CA SER A 113 10.63 -15.75 -5.64
C SER A 113 10.34 -15.01 -6.94
N GLN A 114 11.03 -13.86 -7.18
CA GLN A 114 10.89 -13.01 -8.36
C GLN A 114 9.44 -12.79 -8.80
N PRO A 115 8.55 -12.33 -7.90
CA PRO A 115 7.16 -12.08 -8.27
C PRO A 115 7.11 -11.02 -9.37
N ASP A 116 6.20 -11.19 -10.32
CA ASP A 116 5.93 -10.13 -11.27
C ASP A 116 5.30 -8.90 -10.56
N ARG A 117 5.31 -7.76 -11.24
CA ARG A 117 4.77 -6.51 -10.66
C ARG A 117 3.27 -6.59 -10.33
N ALA A 118 2.51 -7.41 -11.05
CA ALA A 118 1.09 -7.57 -10.78
C ALA A 118 0.86 -8.33 -9.48
N ALA A 119 1.60 -9.43 -9.26
CA ALA A 119 1.56 -10.20 -8.02
C ALA A 119 2.01 -9.35 -6.82
N LEU A 120 3.10 -8.57 -6.98
CA LEU A 120 3.60 -7.69 -5.94
C LEU A 120 2.61 -6.55 -5.62
N THR A 121 2.02 -5.92 -6.64
CA THR A 121 0.97 -4.92 -6.45
C THR A 121 -0.23 -5.50 -5.70
N ALA A 122 -0.67 -6.69 -6.09
CA ALA A 122 -1.79 -7.37 -5.45
C ALA A 122 -1.50 -7.71 -3.98
N PHE A 123 -0.28 -8.11 -3.69
CA PHE A 123 0.17 -8.36 -2.33
C PHE A 123 0.10 -7.09 -1.47
N GLU A 124 0.70 -5.98 -1.90
CA GLU A 124 0.72 -4.72 -1.13
C GLU A 124 -0.68 -4.10 -0.96
N VAL A 125 -1.52 -4.18 -1.99
CA VAL A 125 -2.92 -3.75 -1.92
C VAL A 125 -3.69 -4.53 -0.86
N SER A 126 -3.54 -5.85 -0.83
CA SER A 126 -4.21 -6.68 0.19
C SER A 126 -3.61 -6.46 1.59
N LEU A 127 -2.31 -6.20 1.68
CA LEU A 127 -1.64 -5.90 2.95
C LEU A 127 -2.13 -4.57 3.53
N ASP A 128 -2.38 -3.56 2.70
CA ASP A 128 -2.91 -2.25 3.14
C ASP A 128 -4.25 -2.40 3.89
N GLU A 129 -5.14 -3.23 3.38
CA GLU A 129 -6.42 -3.53 4.02
C GLU A 129 -6.21 -4.21 5.39
N VAL A 130 -5.36 -5.23 5.46
CA VAL A 130 -5.08 -5.99 6.70
C VAL A 130 -4.41 -5.12 7.76
N VAL A 131 -3.43 -4.31 7.36
CA VAL A 131 -2.72 -3.38 8.26
C VAL A 131 -3.70 -2.40 8.90
N ARG A 132 -4.61 -1.87 8.12
CA ARG A 132 -5.64 -0.95 8.58
C ARG A 132 -6.64 -1.63 9.51
N GLU A 133 -7.16 -2.80 9.14
CA GLU A 133 -8.08 -3.61 9.97
C GLU A 133 -7.50 -3.88 11.34
N LEU A 134 -6.23 -4.25 11.40
CA LEU A 134 -5.56 -4.64 12.63
C LEU A 134 -5.05 -3.45 13.46
N GLY A 135 -4.95 -2.26 12.87
CA GLY A 135 -4.31 -1.10 13.49
C GLY A 135 -2.82 -1.32 13.73
N ALA A 136 -2.16 -2.13 12.90
CA ALA A 136 -0.72 -2.32 12.95
C ALA A 136 0.00 -1.18 12.21
N THR A 137 1.30 -1.01 12.49
CA THR A 137 2.19 -0.17 11.66
C THR A 137 3.13 -1.09 10.91
N VAL A 138 3.06 -1.06 9.58
CA VAL A 138 3.88 -1.90 8.71
C VAL A 138 4.66 -1.04 7.73
N VAL A 139 5.96 -1.29 7.65
CA VAL A 139 6.87 -0.63 6.74
C VAL A 139 7.47 -1.66 5.79
N CYS A 140 7.23 -1.45 4.49
CA CYS A 140 7.78 -2.26 3.40
C CYS A 140 8.97 -1.51 2.81
N ALA A 141 10.20 -1.97 3.09
CA ALA A 141 11.42 -1.30 2.65
C ALA A 141 11.94 -1.86 1.33
N TYR A 142 11.98 -1.03 0.32
CA TYR A 142 12.47 -1.33 -1.03
C TYR A 142 13.81 -0.64 -1.28
N ARG A 143 14.82 -1.41 -1.69
CA ARG A 143 16.15 -0.86 -2.02
C ARG A 143 16.30 -0.60 -3.51
N THR A 144 16.68 0.63 -3.87
CA THR A 144 16.87 1.04 -5.28
C THR A 144 17.92 0.22 -6.05
N PRO A 145 19.00 -0.34 -5.44
CA PRO A 145 19.90 -1.24 -6.14
C PRO A 145 19.30 -2.61 -6.48
N HIS A 146 18.21 -3.01 -5.85
CA HIS A 146 17.63 -4.36 -5.97
C HIS A 146 16.30 -4.37 -6.71
N PHE A 147 15.55 -3.27 -6.66
CA PHE A 147 14.28 -3.11 -7.36
C PHE A 147 14.39 -2.00 -8.40
N ASP A 148 13.92 -2.25 -9.61
CA ASP A 148 13.91 -1.25 -10.67
C ASP A 148 12.97 -0.07 -10.36
N ALA A 149 13.20 1.06 -11.01
CA ALA A 149 12.44 2.28 -10.78
C ALA A 149 10.93 2.09 -11.06
N ALA A 150 10.56 1.24 -12.01
CA ALA A 150 9.16 0.98 -12.34
C ALA A 150 8.49 0.13 -11.26
N THR A 151 9.18 -0.82 -10.65
CA THR A 151 8.69 -1.61 -9.51
C THR A 151 8.52 -0.71 -8.28
N ILE A 152 9.52 0.11 -7.94
CA ILE A 152 9.43 1.05 -6.82
C ILE A 152 8.28 2.03 -7.02
N SER A 153 8.13 2.60 -8.23
CA SER A 153 7.00 3.49 -8.57
C SER A 153 5.65 2.80 -8.37
N ALA A 154 5.51 1.55 -8.78
CA ALA A 154 4.28 0.78 -8.59
C ALA A 154 3.97 0.54 -7.10
N MET A 155 4.99 0.27 -6.28
CA MET A 155 4.82 0.11 -4.82
C MET A 155 4.43 1.43 -4.15
N VAL A 156 5.10 2.52 -4.50
CA VAL A 156 4.73 3.87 -4.04
C VAL A 156 3.28 4.22 -4.39
N ALA A 157 2.80 3.80 -5.56
CA ALA A 157 1.45 4.07 -6.01
C ALA A 157 0.36 3.41 -5.14
N VAL A 158 0.67 2.32 -4.44
CA VAL A 158 -0.30 1.56 -3.64
C VAL A 158 -0.06 1.67 -2.13
N HIS A 159 0.79 2.60 -1.70
CA HIS A 159 0.99 2.89 -0.28
C HIS A 159 0.48 4.29 0.07
N PRO A 160 -0.26 4.44 1.20
CA PRO A 160 -0.74 5.76 1.64
C PRO A 160 0.40 6.71 2.04
N VAL A 161 1.50 6.15 2.53
CA VAL A 161 2.67 6.92 3.01
C VAL A 161 3.93 6.42 2.33
N THR A 162 4.81 7.35 1.94
CA THR A 162 6.13 7.02 1.40
C THR A 162 7.20 7.82 2.12
N VAL A 163 8.29 7.16 2.47
CA VAL A 163 9.49 7.79 3.04
C VAL A 163 10.72 7.43 2.20
N GLY A 164 11.71 8.32 2.20
CA GLY A 164 12.93 8.13 1.41
C GLY A 164 12.87 8.76 0.01
N THR A 165 13.84 8.43 -0.83
CA THR A 165 13.99 9.05 -2.16
C THR A 165 13.44 8.15 -3.26
N VAL A 166 12.31 8.53 -3.83
CA VAL A 166 11.66 7.80 -4.91
C VAL A 166 12.33 8.14 -6.25
N PRO A 167 12.86 7.14 -6.99
CA PRO A 167 13.53 7.38 -8.26
C PRO A 167 12.61 7.95 -9.36
N ALA A 168 11.33 7.54 -9.35
CA ALA A 168 10.32 7.98 -10.29
C ALA A 168 8.97 8.04 -9.60
N ALA A 169 8.36 9.22 -9.53
CA ALA A 169 7.02 9.40 -8.96
C ALA A 169 5.98 8.66 -9.80
N PRO A 170 4.99 7.97 -9.17
CA PRO A 170 4.01 7.16 -9.90
C PRO A 170 2.96 8.01 -10.66
N GLY A 171 2.87 9.30 -10.38
CA GLY A 171 1.84 10.20 -10.92
C GLY A 171 0.49 10.09 -10.22
N PHE A 172 0.15 8.92 -9.68
CA PHE A 172 -1.06 8.69 -8.88
C PHE A 172 -0.74 7.87 -7.63
N ARG A 173 -1.69 7.85 -6.68
CA ARG A 173 -1.70 6.90 -5.56
C ARG A 173 -3.11 6.37 -5.36
N ILE A 174 -3.20 5.13 -4.89
CA ILE A 174 -4.45 4.49 -4.49
C ILE A 174 -4.21 3.64 -3.24
N TRP A 175 -5.05 3.80 -2.22
CA TRP A 175 -4.94 3.08 -0.95
C TRP A 175 -6.29 2.88 -0.29
N ASN A 176 -6.39 1.90 0.61
CA ASN A 176 -7.60 1.68 1.42
C ASN A 176 -7.72 2.74 2.52
N VAL A 177 -8.88 3.40 2.63
CA VAL A 177 -9.10 4.41 3.68
C VAL A 177 -9.90 3.88 4.87
N ALA A 178 -10.92 3.11 4.65
CA ALA A 178 -11.70 2.36 5.64
C ALA A 178 -12.85 1.59 4.97
N GLY A 179 -13.27 0.47 5.54
CA GLY A 179 -14.50 -0.21 5.17
C GLY A 179 -14.63 -0.58 3.68
N GLY A 180 -13.52 -0.95 3.03
CA GLY A 180 -13.50 -1.29 1.61
C GLY A 180 -13.60 -0.09 0.67
N VAL A 181 -13.41 1.14 1.18
CA VAL A 181 -13.31 2.36 0.38
C VAL A 181 -11.84 2.64 0.05
N TRP A 182 -11.56 2.85 -1.21
CA TRP A 182 -10.24 3.21 -1.74
C TRP A 182 -10.20 4.69 -2.09
N ALA A 183 -9.13 5.37 -1.75
CA ALA A 183 -8.89 6.76 -2.17
C ALA A 183 -7.90 6.79 -3.31
N GLY A 184 -8.18 7.63 -4.32
CA GLY A 184 -7.26 7.92 -5.42
C GLY A 184 -6.84 9.37 -5.42
N THR A 185 -5.54 9.64 -5.63
CA THR A 185 -4.98 10.99 -5.77
C THR A 185 -4.01 11.09 -6.94
N GLY A 186 -3.70 12.32 -7.37
CA GLY A 186 -2.76 12.59 -8.46
C GLY A 186 -3.41 12.61 -9.83
N GLU A 187 -2.73 12.08 -10.82
CA GLU A 187 -3.14 12.10 -12.23
C GLU A 187 -2.93 10.74 -12.87
N VAL A 188 -3.92 10.25 -13.60
CA VAL A 188 -3.85 9.02 -14.37
C VAL A 188 -3.85 9.36 -15.85
N ASP A 189 -2.73 9.07 -16.52
CA ASP A 189 -2.52 9.32 -17.94
C ASP A 189 -2.11 8.03 -18.70
N TYR A 190 -1.66 8.17 -19.92
CA TYR A 190 -1.23 7.06 -20.76
C TYR A 190 -0.04 6.29 -20.16
N PHE A 191 0.89 6.97 -19.49
CA PHE A 191 2.13 6.35 -18.99
C PHE A 191 1.93 5.54 -17.72
N ASN A 192 0.90 5.85 -16.96
CA ASN A 192 0.61 5.18 -15.68
C ASN A 192 -0.76 4.48 -15.61
N ALA A 193 -1.51 4.45 -16.72
CA ALA A 193 -2.80 3.78 -16.79
C ALA A 193 -2.69 2.27 -16.49
N GLU A 194 -1.66 1.60 -16.98
CA GLU A 194 -1.47 0.17 -16.74
C GLU A 194 -1.17 -0.16 -15.26
N PRO A 195 -0.24 0.53 -14.54
CA PRO A 195 -0.12 0.42 -13.09
C PRO A 195 -1.42 0.72 -12.32
N PHE A 196 -2.18 1.72 -12.76
CA PHE A 196 -3.49 2.05 -12.16
C PHE A 196 -4.48 0.88 -12.32
N GLY A 197 -4.52 0.25 -13.48
CA GLY A 197 -5.35 -0.92 -13.74
C GLY A 197 -4.99 -2.12 -12.87
N ARG A 198 -3.70 -2.38 -12.67
CA ARG A 198 -3.25 -3.42 -11.75
C ARG A 198 -3.72 -3.17 -10.32
N ALA A 199 -3.59 -1.93 -9.85
CA ALA A 199 -4.03 -1.55 -8.51
C ALA A 199 -5.56 -1.68 -8.34
N LEU A 200 -6.35 -1.24 -9.34
CA LEU A 200 -7.81 -1.42 -9.33
C LEU A 200 -8.21 -2.91 -9.36
N THR A 201 -7.54 -3.72 -10.20
CA THR A 201 -7.79 -5.16 -10.28
C THR A 201 -7.50 -5.85 -8.95
N ALA A 202 -6.41 -5.45 -8.28
CA ALA A 202 -6.06 -5.97 -6.97
C ALA A 202 -7.10 -5.57 -5.91
N ALA A 203 -7.49 -4.29 -5.86
CA ALA A 203 -8.51 -3.78 -4.93
C ALA A 203 -9.90 -4.41 -5.15
N ALA A 204 -10.18 -4.88 -6.38
CA ALA A 204 -11.43 -5.52 -6.75
C ALA A 204 -11.49 -7.03 -6.50
N ARG A 205 -10.37 -7.69 -6.08
CA ARG A 205 -10.20 -9.14 -6.13
C ARG A 205 -11.29 -9.91 -5.35
N ASP A 206 -11.47 -9.60 -4.09
CA ASP A 206 -12.28 -10.40 -3.16
C ASP A 206 -13.53 -9.65 -2.67
N VAL A 207 -13.98 -8.66 -3.46
CA VAL A 207 -15.14 -7.83 -3.10
C VAL A 207 -16.24 -7.92 -4.17
N SER A 208 -17.48 -7.74 -3.75
CA SER A 208 -18.64 -7.56 -4.64
C SER A 208 -18.90 -6.08 -4.98
N THR A 209 -18.32 -5.17 -4.21
CA THR A 209 -18.41 -3.72 -4.44
C THR A 209 -17.05 -3.07 -4.19
N LEU A 210 -16.52 -2.42 -5.22
CA LEU A 210 -15.35 -1.54 -5.12
C LEU A 210 -15.84 -0.09 -5.03
N ARG A 211 -15.51 0.59 -3.96
CA ARG A 211 -15.78 2.02 -3.79
C ARG A 211 -14.48 2.80 -3.98
N LEU A 212 -14.44 3.67 -4.96
CA LEU A 212 -13.26 4.48 -5.28
C LEU A 212 -13.58 5.97 -5.11
N ARG A 213 -12.99 6.59 -4.09
CA ARG A 213 -13.08 8.03 -3.87
C ARG A 213 -12.03 8.74 -4.71
N THR A 214 -12.50 9.59 -5.63
CA THR A 214 -11.66 10.22 -6.65
C THR A 214 -11.49 11.73 -6.48
N ALA A 215 -11.93 12.29 -5.36
CA ALA A 215 -11.78 13.73 -5.06
C ALA A 215 -10.32 14.23 -5.19
N GLY A 216 -9.34 13.38 -4.89
CA GLY A 216 -7.91 13.69 -5.01
C GLY A 216 -7.32 13.47 -6.42
N LEU A 217 -8.05 12.82 -7.33
CA LEU A 217 -7.61 12.66 -8.73
C LEU A 217 -7.90 13.95 -9.52
N ARG A 218 -6.85 14.69 -9.84
CA ARG A 218 -6.94 15.93 -10.62
C ARG A 218 -7.25 15.64 -12.09
N LEU A 219 -6.70 14.54 -12.60
CA LEU A 219 -6.90 14.11 -13.97
C LEU A 219 -7.06 12.59 -14.03
N ILE A 220 -8.02 12.13 -14.82
CA ILE A 220 -8.07 10.79 -15.35
C ILE A 220 -8.24 10.90 -16.87
N ALA A 221 -7.19 10.60 -17.62
CA ALA A 221 -7.20 10.68 -19.08
C ALA A 221 -7.94 9.48 -19.70
N ALA A 222 -8.15 9.49 -21.01
CA ALA A 222 -8.85 8.43 -21.72
C ALA A 222 -8.28 7.02 -21.43
N ALA A 223 -6.95 6.90 -21.34
CA ALA A 223 -6.30 5.62 -21.02
C ALA A 223 -6.67 5.11 -19.60
N GLY A 224 -6.78 6.02 -18.61
CA GLY A 224 -7.22 5.66 -17.26
C GLY A 224 -8.71 5.26 -17.22
N ILE A 225 -9.55 5.95 -18.00
CA ILE A 225 -10.97 5.57 -18.17
C ILE A 225 -11.10 4.20 -18.84
N GLU A 226 -10.33 3.96 -19.89
CA GLU A 226 -10.28 2.67 -20.60
C GLU A 226 -9.96 1.52 -19.65
N VAL A 227 -8.95 1.67 -18.82
CA VAL A 227 -8.55 0.67 -17.83
C VAL A 227 -9.67 0.41 -16.81
N LEU A 228 -10.35 1.45 -16.32
CA LEU A 228 -11.51 1.29 -15.44
C LEU A 228 -12.64 0.51 -16.13
N VAL A 229 -12.91 0.80 -17.40
CA VAL A 229 -13.88 0.07 -18.23
C VAL A 229 -13.48 -1.40 -18.40
N GLN A 230 -12.18 -1.68 -18.61
CA GLN A 230 -11.68 -3.06 -18.72
C GLN A 230 -11.86 -3.83 -17.42
N VAL A 231 -11.59 -3.23 -16.25
CA VAL A 231 -11.84 -3.84 -14.95
C VAL A 231 -13.33 -4.13 -14.77
N ALA A 232 -14.21 -3.17 -15.09
CA ALA A 232 -15.66 -3.34 -15.00
C ALA A 232 -16.19 -4.46 -15.91
N ARG A 233 -15.68 -4.57 -17.14
CA ARG A 233 -16.06 -5.63 -18.08
C ARG A 233 -15.55 -7.00 -17.70
N SER A 234 -14.35 -7.07 -17.10
CA SER A 234 -13.77 -8.35 -16.66
C SER A 234 -14.50 -8.94 -15.44
N ARG A 235 -15.24 -8.12 -14.71
CA ARG A 235 -15.98 -8.47 -13.49
C ARG A 235 -17.41 -7.87 -13.55
N PRO A 236 -18.30 -8.42 -14.37
CA PRO A 236 -19.68 -7.91 -14.50
C PRO A 236 -20.51 -8.08 -13.21
N ASP A 237 -20.09 -8.96 -12.32
CA ASP A 237 -20.63 -9.16 -10.97
C ASP A 237 -20.17 -8.11 -9.95
N LEU A 238 -19.10 -7.37 -10.26
CA LEU A 238 -18.56 -6.35 -9.41
C LEU A 238 -19.30 -5.02 -9.62
N ARG A 239 -19.81 -4.45 -8.55
CA ARG A 239 -20.32 -3.07 -8.55
C ARG A 239 -19.16 -2.11 -8.27
N ILE A 240 -18.91 -1.16 -9.16
CA ILE A 240 -17.89 -0.11 -8.99
C ILE A 240 -18.60 1.21 -8.70
N VAL A 241 -18.32 1.79 -7.54
CA VAL A 241 -18.89 3.09 -7.11
C VAL A 241 -17.79 4.12 -7.12
N ILE A 242 -17.89 5.09 -8.02
CA ILE A 242 -16.97 6.22 -8.12
C ILE A 242 -17.54 7.37 -7.29
N GLU A 243 -16.85 7.71 -6.18
CA GLU A 243 -17.23 8.80 -5.30
C GLU A 243 -16.48 10.09 -5.65
N ASP A 244 -17.18 11.21 -5.67
CA ASP A 244 -16.64 12.55 -5.89
C ASP A 244 -15.81 12.70 -7.18
N ALA A 245 -16.26 12.07 -8.26
CA ALA A 245 -15.64 12.30 -9.56
C ALA A 245 -15.74 13.77 -9.97
N ASN A 246 -14.61 14.33 -10.44
CA ASN A 246 -14.60 15.67 -10.97
C ASN A 246 -15.45 15.78 -12.25
N GLU A 247 -15.82 17.03 -12.63
CA GLU A 247 -16.71 17.28 -13.76
C GLU A 247 -16.13 16.76 -15.08
N ILE A 248 -14.82 16.87 -15.28
CA ILE A 248 -14.16 16.43 -16.52
C ILE A 248 -14.32 14.91 -16.67
N PHE A 249 -14.08 14.15 -15.61
CA PHE A 249 -14.24 12.69 -15.62
C PHE A 249 -15.68 12.30 -15.95
N ARG A 250 -16.68 12.88 -15.25
CA ARG A 250 -18.10 12.63 -15.52
C ARG A 250 -18.49 12.95 -16.96
N ARG A 251 -17.99 14.09 -17.47
CA ARG A 251 -18.28 14.53 -18.84
C ARG A 251 -17.67 13.58 -19.88
N CYS A 252 -16.43 13.16 -19.71
CA CYS A 252 -15.79 12.17 -20.59
C CYS A 252 -16.57 10.84 -20.58
N TRP A 253 -16.99 10.39 -19.40
CA TRP A 253 -17.79 9.17 -19.26
C TRP A 253 -19.10 9.23 -20.04
N ALA A 254 -19.84 10.32 -19.88
CA ALA A 254 -21.11 10.55 -20.60
C ALA A 254 -20.93 10.69 -22.12
N LEU A 255 -19.89 11.43 -22.57
CA LEU A 255 -19.61 11.60 -24.01
C LEU A 255 -19.27 10.28 -24.72
N LEU A 256 -18.70 9.31 -24.00
CA LEU A 256 -18.35 7.99 -24.52
C LEU A 256 -19.50 6.97 -24.35
N ASP A 257 -20.67 7.39 -23.87
CA ASP A 257 -21.84 6.52 -23.58
C ASP A 257 -21.50 5.29 -22.74
N LEU A 258 -20.61 5.47 -21.74
CA LEU A 258 -20.08 4.37 -20.94
C LEU A 258 -21.10 3.82 -19.93
N ASP A 259 -22.09 4.62 -19.51
CA ASP A 259 -23.19 4.16 -18.66
C ASP A 259 -23.94 2.95 -19.26
N ARG A 260 -24.03 2.89 -20.59
CA ARG A 260 -24.65 1.76 -21.31
C ARG A 260 -23.70 0.58 -21.50
N GLN A 261 -22.41 0.87 -21.63
CA GLN A 261 -21.39 -0.16 -21.93
C GLN A 261 -20.95 -0.93 -20.69
N VAL A 262 -20.92 -0.27 -19.53
CA VAL A 262 -20.52 -0.83 -18.23
C VAL A 262 -21.50 -0.38 -17.15
N PRO A 263 -22.73 -0.94 -17.13
CA PRO A 263 -23.81 -0.51 -16.22
C PRO A 263 -23.51 -0.83 -14.75
N ASN A 264 -22.47 -1.58 -14.47
CA ASN A 264 -21.97 -1.91 -13.13
C ASN A 264 -21.05 -0.83 -12.54
N VAL A 265 -20.84 0.30 -13.25
CA VAL A 265 -20.14 1.50 -12.74
C VAL A 265 -21.13 2.61 -12.44
N GLU A 266 -21.09 3.14 -11.24
CA GLU A 266 -21.99 4.20 -10.77
C GLU A 266 -21.22 5.39 -10.22
N PHE A 267 -21.69 6.61 -10.46
CA PHE A 267 -21.14 7.84 -9.90
C PHE A 267 -22.01 8.34 -8.74
N GLN A 268 -21.41 8.57 -7.59
CA GLN A 268 -22.08 9.05 -6.38
C GLN A 268 -21.30 10.21 -5.75
N PRO A 269 -21.97 11.13 -5.02
CA PRO A 269 -21.27 12.04 -4.10
C PRO A 269 -20.71 11.21 -2.93
N ALA A 270 -19.58 11.65 -2.34
CA ALA A 270 -19.13 11.03 -1.11
C ALA A 270 -20.14 11.29 0.03
N PRO A 271 -20.24 10.37 0.99
CA PRO A 271 -21.01 10.59 2.20
C PRO A 271 -20.55 11.85 2.93
N THR A 272 -21.49 12.61 3.47
CA THR A 272 -21.20 13.84 4.22
C THR A 272 -20.25 13.54 5.40
N GLY A 273 -19.14 14.24 5.51
CA GLY A 273 -18.11 14.03 6.54
C GLY A 273 -17.00 13.03 6.18
N ALA A 274 -17.02 12.46 4.98
CA ALA A 274 -16.05 11.46 4.52
C ALA A 274 -14.82 12.05 3.81
N GLY A 275 -14.46 13.31 4.05
CA GLY A 275 -13.28 13.95 3.45
C GLY A 275 -11.99 13.21 3.80
N LEU A 276 -11.04 13.16 2.85
CA LEU A 276 -9.66 12.78 3.16
C LEU A 276 -9.10 13.80 4.16
N SER A 277 -8.37 13.35 5.18
CA SER A 277 -7.74 14.28 6.10
C SER A 277 -6.67 15.11 5.34
N PRO A 278 -6.39 16.36 5.77
CA PRO A 278 -5.34 17.18 5.14
C PRO A 278 -4.00 16.45 5.03
N ALA A 279 -3.60 15.69 6.06
CA ALA A 279 -2.39 14.88 6.07
C ALA A 279 -2.40 13.77 5.00
N GLN A 280 -3.55 13.17 4.69
CA GLN A 280 -3.69 12.17 3.64
C GLN A 280 -3.59 12.77 2.23
N VAL A 281 -3.94 14.04 2.06
CA VAL A 281 -3.81 14.76 0.79
C VAL A 281 -2.39 15.30 0.61
N GLU A 282 -1.74 15.72 1.67
CA GLU A 282 -0.41 16.34 1.66
C GLU A 282 0.71 15.31 1.40
N ASN A 283 0.60 14.12 1.98
CA ASN A 283 1.51 12.99 1.72
C ASN A 283 1.35 12.38 0.30
N ALA A 284 0.35 12.82 -0.45
CA ALA A 284 0.10 12.39 -1.84
C ALA A 284 0.67 13.37 -2.88
N ARG A 285 1.33 14.47 -2.45
CA ARG A 285 2.05 15.41 -3.31
C ARG A 285 3.51 15.06 -3.40
#